data_cf6432ae1f62ecb10963c9accfc94320
#
_entry.id   cf6432ae1f62ecb10963c9accfc94320
#
_cell.length_a   1.000
_cell.length_b   1.000
_cell.length_c   1.000
_cell.angle_alpha   90.00
_cell.angle_beta   90.00
_cell.angle_gamma   90.00
#
_symmetry.space_group_name_H-M   'P 1'
#
loop_
_entity.id
_entity.type
_entity.pdbx_description
1 polymer ?
#
loop_
_entity_poly.entity_id
_entity_poly.type
_entity_poly.pdbx_seq_one_letter_code
_entity_poly.pdbx_strand_id
1 'polypeptide(L)'
;MKNTHIKKLLTIAGFIFATGLLQNSALAQQKNDPRFNKMMADSFRAEGIAGLDRIQQDETQKFCSDPKFASSKQGEKMREKIQKINMDSIKQPSDGKYIGDWKKGEAIAQSGRGATWTDKADTVIGGGCYNCHQLDPKEISYGNIGPSLTGYAKMRGYSQEVVTYTWNRINNSKAYNACSNMPRFAHFKLLNEQQIQDVMALLLDPASPVNQ
;
A
#
# COMPACT_ATOMS: atom_id res chain seq x y z
N MET A 1 19.55 61.94 -7.90
CA MET A 1 18.54 61.01 -8.49
C MET A 1 19.05 59.57 -8.47
N LYS A 2 19.26 58.92 -7.30
CA LYS A 2 19.80 57.53 -7.25
C LYS A 2 19.26 56.68 -6.08
N ASN A 3 18.12 57.00 -5.46
CA ASN A 3 17.63 56.23 -4.30
C ASN A 3 16.18 55.70 -4.40
N THR A 4 15.51 55.86 -5.53
CA THR A 4 14.09 55.46 -5.66
C THR A 4 13.87 54.03 -6.23
N HIS A 5 14.88 53.47 -6.91
CA HIS A 5 14.74 52.12 -7.53
C HIS A 5 15.06 50.98 -6.57
N ILE A 6 15.89 51.19 -5.55
CA ILE A 6 16.28 50.13 -4.59
C ILE A 6 15.13 49.77 -3.64
N LYS A 7 14.30 50.78 -3.25
CA LYS A 7 13.16 50.55 -2.36
C LYS A 7 12.01 49.71 -3.00
N LYS A 8 11.87 49.81 -4.32
CA LYS A 8 10.82 49.04 -5.05
C LYS A 8 11.18 47.54 -5.26
N LEU A 9 12.47 47.23 -5.36
CA LEU A 9 12.91 45.82 -5.48
C LEU A 9 12.80 45.04 -4.15
N LEU A 10 13.01 45.70 -3.02
CA LEU A 10 12.88 45.07 -1.70
C LEU A 10 11.43 44.75 -1.32
N THR A 11 10.47 45.53 -1.84
CA THR A 11 9.03 45.30 -1.57
C THR A 11 8.47 44.12 -2.37
N ILE A 12 8.99 43.86 -3.56
CA ILE A 12 8.56 42.72 -4.41
C ILE A 12 9.12 41.39 -3.89
N ALA A 13 10.38 41.37 -3.39
CA ALA A 13 10.97 40.18 -2.80
C ALA A 13 10.29 39.74 -1.49
N GLY A 14 9.78 40.70 -0.69
CA GLY A 14 9.03 40.40 0.53
C GLY A 14 7.65 39.80 0.29
N PHE A 15 7.01 40.10 -0.84
CA PHE A 15 5.66 39.61 -1.15
C PHE A 15 5.70 38.16 -1.69
N ILE A 16 6.76 37.74 -2.38
CA ILE A 16 6.91 36.38 -2.91
C ILE A 16 7.23 35.39 -1.78
N PHE A 17 7.91 35.82 -0.72
CA PHE A 17 8.24 34.95 0.42
C PHE A 17 7.05 34.69 1.35
N ALA A 18 6.09 35.62 1.43
CA ALA A 18 4.91 35.48 2.28
C ALA A 18 3.85 34.54 1.68
N THR A 19 3.78 34.42 0.34
CA THR A 19 2.81 33.53 -0.31
C THR A 19 3.20 32.05 -0.22
N GLY A 20 4.50 31.72 -0.16
CA GLY A 20 4.98 30.34 -0.03
C GLY A 20 4.72 29.71 1.35
N LEU A 21 4.60 30.50 2.41
CA LEU A 21 4.32 30.01 3.76
C LEU A 21 2.83 29.75 4.01
N LEU A 22 1.94 30.38 3.26
CA LEU A 22 0.49 30.23 3.42
C LEU A 22 -0.03 28.94 2.73
N GLN A 23 0.64 28.44 1.71
CA GLN A 23 0.20 27.23 1.00
C GLN A 23 0.42 25.95 1.81
N ASN A 24 1.44 25.89 2.66
CA ASN A 24 1.70 24.71 3.50
C ASN A 24 0.71 24.57 4.68
N SER A 25 0.07 25.65 5.09
CA SER A 25 -0.93 25.63 6.17
C SER A 25 -2.31 25.15 5.68
N ALA A 26 -2.63 25.36 4.41
CA ALA A 26 -3.95 25.02 3.85
C ALA A 26 -4.17 23.50 3.76
N LEU A 27 -3.13 22.72 3.44
CA LEU A 27 -3.23 21.25 3.30
C LEU A 27 -3.36 20.55 4.66
N ALA A 28 -2.73 21.08 5.72
CA ALA A 28 -2.85 20.52 7.07
C ALA A 28 -4.23 20.81 7.70
N GLN A 29 -4.82 21.94 7.35
CA GLN A 29 -6.11 22.36 7.89
C GLN A 29 -7.29 21.64 7.25
N GLN A 30 -7.13 21.09 6.04
CA GLN A 30 -8.17 20.39 5.31
C GLN A 30 -8.57 19.06 5.97
N LYS A 31 -7.68 18.42 6.73
CA LYS A 31 -7.92 17.14 7.44
C LYS A 31 -8.96 17.22 8.57
N ASN A 32 -9.16 18.40 9.15
CA ASN A 32 -10.09 18.64 10.25
C ASN A 32 -11.18 19.68 9.90
N ASP A 33 -11.36 19.98 8.61
CA ASP A 33 -12.42 20.90 8.18
C ASP A 33 -13.78 20.19 8.34
N PRO A 34 -14.69 20.71 9.17
CA PRO A 34 -16.03 20.12 9.35
C PRO A 34 -16.82 20.01 8.05
N ARG A 35 -16.56 20.88 7.08
CA ARG A 35 -17.21 20.87 5.76
C ARG A 35 -16.73 19.67 4.94
N PHE A 36 -15.40 19.35 5.00
CA PHE A 36 -14.84 18.16 4.36
C PHE A 36 -15.44 16.89 4.97
N ASN A 37 -15.47 16.81 6.30
CA ASN A 37 -16.03 15.65 6.99
C ASN A 37 -17.51 15.47 6.67
N LYS A 38 -18.29 16.58 6.61
CA LYS A 38 -19.70 16.54 6.20
C LYS A 38 -19.83 16.08 4.75
N MET A 39 -19.04 16.62 3.83
CA MET A 39 -19.04 16.21 2.42
C MET A 39 -18.75 14.71 2.29
N MET A 40 -17.75 14.19 3.00
CA MET A 40 -17.44 12.76 3.01
C MET A 40 -18.61 11.92 3.53
N ALA A 41 -19.22 12.32 4.64
CA ALA A 41 -20.38 11.62 5.20
C ALA A 41 -21.60 11.63 4.27
N ASP A 42 -21.84 12.72 3.56
CA ASP A 42 -22.97 12.87 2.66
C ASP A 42 -22.74 12.17 1.29
N SER A 43 -21.47 12.00 0.87
CA SER A 43 -21.11 11.49 -0.46
C SER A 43 -21.00 9.96 -0.53
N PHE A 44 -20.82 9.30 0.61
CA PHE A 44 -20.66 7.85 0.69
C PHE A 44 -21.81 7.22 1.48
N ARG A 45 -22.24 6.05 1.05
CA ARG A 45 -23.23 5.22 1.73
C ARG A 45 -22.75 3.77 1.79
N ALA A 46 -23.14 3.05 2.81
CA ALA A 46 -22.91 1.61 2.84
C ALA A 46 -23.82 0.95 1.80
N GLU A 47 -23.22 0.05 0.98
CA GLU A 47 -23.95 -0.71 -0.02
C GLU A 47 -23.31 -2.08 -0.22
N GLY A 48 -24.11 -3.15 -0.20
CA GLY A 48 -23.60 -4.53 -0.29
C GLY A 48 -22.54 -4.80 0.77
N ILE A 49 -21.38 -5.32 0.33
CA ILE A 49 -20.22 -5.59 1.20
C ILE A 49 -19.33 -4.36 1.41
N ALA A 50 -19.65 -3.22 0.81
CA ALA A 50 -18.88 -1.98 0.96
C ALA A 50 -19.42 -1.13 2.10
N GLY A 51 -18.90 -1.35 3.31
CA GLY A 51 -19.22 -0.56 4.50
C GLY A 51 -18.50 0.79 4.55
N LEU A 52 -19.02 1.73 5.37
CA LEU A 52 -18.40 3.04 5.59
C LEU A 52 -17.08 2.98 6.38
N ASP A 53 -16.75 1.86 7.00
CA ASP A 53 -15.46 1.60 7.61
C ASP A 53 -14.30 1.72 6.61
N ARG A 54 -14.55 1.46 5.32
CA ARG A 54 -13.54 1.53 4.26
C ARG A 54 -13.03 2.95 3.98
N ILE A 55 -13.79 3.97 4.31
CA ILE A 55 -13.37 5.38 4.16
C ILE A 55 -12.72 5.94 5.41
N GLN A 56 -12.64 5.15 6.48
CA GLN A 56 -12.01 5.54 7.72
C GLN A 56 -10.57 5.05 7.78
N GLN A 57 -9.65 5.95 8.11
CA GLN A 57 -8.25 5.60 8.30
C GLN A 57 -8.06 4.89 9.64
N ASP A 58 -7.33 3.76 9.62
CA ASP A 58 -6.80 3.16 10.85
C ASP A 58 -5.63 3.98 11.40
N GLU A 59 -5.15 3.64 12.60
CA GLU A 59 -4.04 4.36 13.26
C GLU A 59 -2.76 4.37 12.42
N THR A 60 -2.48 3.30 11.68
CA THR A 60 -1.33 3.22 10.78
C THR A 60 -1.48 4.17 9.59
N GLN A 61 -2.66 4.21 9.01
CA GLN A 61 -2.96 5.11 7.89
C GLN A 61 -2.92 6.57 8.33
N LYS A 62 -3.48 6.89 9.51
CA LYS A 62 -3.39 8.24 10.10
C LYS A 62 -1.95 8.68 10.31
N PHE A 63 -1.12 7.81 10.89
CA PHE A 63 0.30 8.06 11.08
C PHE A 63 1.01 8.34 9.75
N CYS A 64 0.81 7.49 8.76
CA CYS A 64 1.45 7.60 7.45
C CYS A 64 0.90 8.75 6.58
N SER A 65 -0.23 9.34 6.95
CA SER A 65 -0.79 10.52 6.29
C SER A 65 -0.07 11.82 6.62
N ASP A 66 0.81 11.82 7.61
CA ASP A 66 1.76 12.89 7.89
C ASP A 66 3.19 12.43 7.54
N PRO A 67 3.63 12.60 6.28
CA PRO A 67 4.92 12.09 5.84
C PRO A 67 6.09 12.78 6.54
N LYS A 68 5.93 14.04 6.97
CA LYS A 68 6.98 14.77 7.72
C LYS A 68 7.19 14.14 9.08
N PHE A 69 6.10 13.88 9.82
CA PHE A 69 6.19 13.20 11.10
C PHE A 69 6.60 11.73 10.93
N ALA A 70 6.00 11.02 9.98
CA ALA A 70 6.29 9.61 9.72
C ALA A 70 7.76 9.36 9.34
N SER A 71 8.43 10.28 8.66
CA SER A 71 9.86 10.19 8.32
C SER A 71 10.80 10.81 9.36
N SER A 72 10.27 11.49 10.37
CA SER A 72 11.07 12.14 11.39
C SER A 72 11.71 11.14 12.38
N LYS A 73 12.71 11.61 13.12
CA LYS A 73 13.30 10.86 14.23
C LYS A 73 12.28 10.59 15.36
N GLN A 74 11.36 11.52 15.59
CA GLN A 74 10.27 11.33 16.56
C GLN A 74 9.29 10.24 16.10
N GLY A 75 9.07 10.13 14.78
CA GLY A 75 8.22 9.09 14.19
C GLY A 75 8.84 7.69 14.20
N GLU A 76 10.14 7.55 14.44
CA GLU A 76 10.86 6.26 14.38
C GLU A 76 10.26 5.20 15.32
N LYS A 77 10.10 5.53 16.59
CA LYS A 77 9.49 4.62 17.58
C LYS A 77 8.07 4.22 17.21
N MET A 78 7.32 5.10 16.56
CA MET A 78 5.97 4.77 16.10
C MET A 78 6.02 3.84 14.89
N ARG A 79 6.96 4.02 13.96
CA ARG A 79 7.18 3.07 12.85
C ARG A 79 7.50 1.67 13.37
N GLU A 80 8.43 1.56 14.32
CA GLU A 80 8.80 0.28 14.95
C GLU A 80 7.59 -0.38 15.62
N LYS A 81 6.82 0.40 16.38
CA LYS A 81 5.59 -0.09 17.02
C LYS A 81 4.57 -0.59 15.99
N ILE A 82 4.36 0.17 14.91
CA ILE A 82 3.44 -0.21 13.83
C ILE A 82 3.93 -1.50 13.16
N GLN A 83 5.21 -1.60 12.82
CA GLN A 83 5.79 -2.80 12.21
C GLN A 83 5.63 -4.01 13.13
N LYS A 84 5.92 -3.85 14.42
CA LYS A 84 5.75 -4.94 15.40
C LYS A 84 4.29 -5.40 15.50
N ILE A 85 3.34 -4.51 15.67
CA ILE A 85 1.91 -4.85 15.76
C ILE A 85 1.45 -5.58 14.49
N ASN A 86 1.87 -5.11 13.31
CA ASN A 86 1.51 -5.73 12.05
C ASN A 86 2.20 -7.09 11.86
N MET A 87 3.44 -7.26 12.32
CA MET A 87 4.14 -8.55 12.33
C MET A 87 3.45 -9.55 13.26
N ASP A 88 3.14 -9.15 14.48
CA ASP A 88 2.47 -9.99 15.46
C ASP A 88 1.05 -10.43 15.01
N SER A 89 0.43 -9.70 14.08
CA SER A 89 -0.89 -10.02 13.53
C SER A 89 -0.88 -11.09 12.44
N ILE A 90 0.29 -11.43 11.90
CA ILE A 90 0.41 -12.37 10.79
C ILE A 90 0.24 -13.81 11.32
N LYS A 91 -0.65 -14.54 10.66
CA LYS A 91 -0.80 -15.97 10.89
C LYS A 91 0.00 -16.76 9.88
N GLN A 92 0.69 -17.77 10.34
CA GLN A 92 1.36 -18.74 9.47
C GLN A 92 0.31 -19.70 8.87
N PRO A 93 0.61 -20.40 7.76
CA PRO A 93 -0.36 -21.31 7.13
C PRO A 93 -0.87 -22.33 8.12
N SER A 94 -2.18 -22.54 8.16
CA SER A 94 -2.85 -23.44 9.12
C SER A 94 -2.48 -24.91 8.89
N ASP A 95 -2.15 -25.28 7.64
CA ASP A 95 -1.72 -26.63 7.21
C ASP A 95 -0.19 -26.78 7.15
N GLY A 96 0.56 -25.74 7.53
CA GLY A 96 2.03 -25.69 7.46
C GLY A 96 2.59 -25.57 6.04
N LYS A 97 1.77 -25.42 5.00
CA LYS A 97 2.20 -25.31 3.61
C LYS A 97 2.21 -23.85 3.16
N TYR A 98 3.30 -23.43 2.58
CA TYR A 98 3.44 -22.07 2.06
C TYR A 98 3.19 -21.98 0.54
N ILE A 99 3.24 -23.10 -0.16
CA ILE A 99 3.27 -23.15 -1.63
C ILE A 99 2.01 -23.86 -2.11
N GLY A 100 1.25 -23.20 -2.98
CA GLY A 100 0.05 -23.70 -3.63
C GLY A 100 0.28 -24.00 -5.12
N ASP A 101 -0.62 -23.52 -5.96
CA ASP A 101 -0.63 -23.71 -7.42
C ASP A 101 -0.30 -22.38 -8.10
N TRP A 102 0.84 -22.30 -8.79
CA TRP A 102 1.28 -21.07 -9.46
C TRP A 102 0.33 -20.62 -10.58
N LYS A 103 -0.41 -21.52 -11.25
CA LYS A 103 -1.38 -21.16 -12.29
C LYS A 103 -2.56 -20.40 -11.70
N LYS A 104 -3.02 -20.82 -10.52
CA LYS A 104 -4.04 -20.10 -9.77
C LYS A 104 -3.48 -18.79 -9.23
N GLY A 105 -2.23 -18.80 -8.77
CA GLY A 105 -1.51 -17.61 -8.34
C GLY A 105 -1.40 -16.55 -9.44
N GLU A 106 -1.12 -16.97 -10.67
CA GLU A 106 -1.09 -16.08 -11.84
C GLU A 106 -2.48 -15.47 -12.10
N ALA A 107 -3.54 -16.27 -12.09
CA ALA A 107 -4.89 -15.76 -12.26
C ALA A 107 -5.29 -14.73 -11.18
N ILE A 108 -4.85 -14.94 -9.94
CA ILE A 108 -5.04 -13.99 -8.82
C ILE A 108 -4.21 -12.72 -9.04
N ALA A 109 -2.97 -12.84 -9.49
CA ALA A 109 -2.08 -11.71 -9.73
C ALA A 109 -2.55 -10.81 -10.88
N GLN A 110 -3.10 -11.41 -11.94
CA GLN A 110 -3.68 -10.71 -13.09
C GLN A 110 -5.00 -10.01 -12.74
N SER A 111 -5.84 -10.63 -11.92
CA SER A 111 -7.16 -10.09 -11.60
C SER A 111 -7.09 -9.03 -10.51
N GLY A 112 -7.58 -7.83 -10.79
CA GLY A 112 -7.84 -6.79 -9.79
C GLY A 112 -9.32 -6.69 -9.40
N ARG A 113 -10.15 -7.69 -9.74
CA ARG A 113 -11.61 -7.67 -9.51
C ARG A 113 -11.97 -8.03 -8.09
N GLY A 114 -13.16 -7.61 -7.68
CA GLY A 114 -13.77 -7.95 -6.41
C GLY A 114 -13.65 -6.87 -5.35
N ALA A 115 -14.24 -7.12 -4.20
CA ALA A 115 -14.38 -6.20 -3.07
C ALA A 115 -15.18 -4.92 -3.40
N THR A 116 -16.08 -4.96 -4.39
CA THR A 116 -16.94 -3.85 -4.76
C THR A 116 -18.31 -3.96 -4.07
N TRP A 117 -19.09 -2.90 -4.12
CA TRP A 117 -20.45 -2.88 -3.54
C TRP A 117 -21.43 -3.82 -4.25
N THR A 118 -21.14 -4.22 -5.51
CA THR A 118 -21.94 -5.19 -6.27
C THR A 118 -21.58 -6.64 -5.99
N ASP A 119 -20.46 -6.89 -5.30
CA ASP A 119 -20.01 -8.24 -5.02
C ASP A 119 -20.76 -8.86 -3.85
N LYS A 120 -20.80 -10.19 -3.84
CA LYS A 120 -21.27 -10.98 -2.70
C LYS A 120 -20.11 -11.26 -1.74
N ALA A 121 -20.44 -11.69 -0.52
CA ALA A 121 -19.44 -12.02 0.50
C ALA A 121 -18.50 -13.16 0.11
N ASP A 122 -18.94 -14.05 -0.77
CA ASP A 122 -18.21 -15.21 -1.30
C ASP A 122 -17.54 -14.95 -2.66
N THR A 123 -17.64 -13.73 -3.20
CA THR A 123 -16.98 -13.37 -4.46
C THR A 123 -15.46 -13.52 -4.31
N VAL A 124 -14.86 -14.24 -5.24
CA VAL A 124 -13.40 -14.41 -5.28
C VAL A 124 -12.75 -13.09 -5.67
N ILE A 125 -11.92 -12.57 -4.77
CA ILE A 125 -11.19 -11.32 -4.95
C ILE A 125 -9.83 -11.62 -5.58
N GLY A 126 -9.42 -10.81 -6.55
CA GLY A 126 -8.10 -10.85 -7.15
C GLY A 126 -7.08 -9.98 -6.39
N GLY A 127 -5.81 -10.29 -6.58
CA GLY A 127 -4.72 -9.55 -5.94
C GLY A 127 -4.27 -8.31 -6.73
N GLY A 128 -4.45 -8.30 -8.05
CA GLY A 128 -4.07 -7.20 -8.92
C GLY A 128 -2.58 -6.85 -8.84
N CYS A 129 -1.71 -7.84 -8.68
CA CYS A 129 -0.29 -7.63 -8.40
C CYS A 129 0.42 -6.90 -9.55
N TYR A 130 0.01 -7.16 -10.78
CA TYR A 130 0.53 -6.49 -11.98
C TYR A 130 0.22 -4.99 -12.02
N ASN A 131 -0.76 -4.50 -11.28
CA ASN A 131 -0.99 -3.05 -11.19
C ASN A 131 0.19 -2.29 -10.54
N CYS A 132 1.03 -2.99 -9.79
CA CYS A 132 2.16 -2.40 -9.08
C CYS A 132 3.51 -3.02 -9.43
N HIS A 133 3.55 -4.30 -9.84
CA HIS A 133 4.77 -5.07 -10.04
C HIS A 133 4.83 -5.67 -11.45
N GLN A 134 6.01 -5.70 -12.03
CA GLN A 134 6.33 -6.63 -13.11
C GLN A 134 6.54 -8.02 -12.50
N LEU A 135 5.90 -9.05 -13.03
CA LEU A 135 6.07 -10.45 -12.62
C LEU A 135 6.58 -11.31 -13.78
N ASP A 136 5.70 -11.77 -14.68
CA ASP A 136 6.11 -12.45 -15.90
C ASP A 136 6.83 -11.46 -16.83
N PRO A 137 8.06 -11.76 -17.28
CA PRO A 137 8.78 -10.89 -18.22
C PRO A 137 8.09 -10.73 -19.58
N LYS A 138 7.17 -11.62 -19.94
CA LYS A 138 6.40 -11.55 -21.18
C LYS A 138 5.17 -10.63 -21.07
N GLU A 139 4.71 -10.32 -19.87
CA GLU A 139 3.62 -9.38 -19.68
C GLU A 139 4.11 -7.95 -19.87
N ILE A 140 3.51 -7.25 -20.82
CA ILE A 140 3.89 -5.88 -21.19
C ILE A 140 3.11 -4.79 -20.44
N SER A 141 2.01 -5.18 -19.77
CA SER A 141 1.14 -4.27 -19.03
C SER A 141 1.32 -4.46 -17.53
N TYR A 142 2.18 -3.65 -16.92
CA TYR A 142 2.43 -3.70 -15.48
C TYR A 142 2.76 -2.32 -14.92
N GLY A 143 2.51 -2.15 -13.61
CA GLY A 143 2.90 -0.96 -12.87
C GLY A 143 4.34 -1.04 -12.34
N ASN A 144 4.87 0.12 -11.99
CA ASN A 144 6.23 0.29 -11.46
C ASN A 144 6.24 0.93 -10.06
N ILE A 145 5.10 0.93 -9.36
CA ILE A 145 4.98 1.43 -7.98
C ILE A 145 5.75 0.52 -7.02
N GLY A 146 5.67 -0.81 -7.26
CA GLY A 146 6.47 -1.80 -6.57
C GLY A 146 7.72 -2.20 -7.38
N PRO A 147 8.71 -2.84 -6.74
CA PRO A 147 9.86 -3.38 -7.46
C PRO A 147 9.45 -4.50 -8.41
N SER A 148 10.23 -4.71 -9.49
CA SER A 148 10.07 -5.89 -10.32
C SER A 148 10.26 -7.17 -9.49
N LEU A 149 9.39 -8.13 -9.70
CA LEU A 149 9.44 -9.47 -9.08
C LEU A 149 9.89 -10.55 -10.09
N THR A 150 10.20 -10.15 -11.33
CA THR A 150 10.74 -11.06 -12.34
C THR A 150 11.97 -11.78 -11.83
N GLY A 151 11.99 -13.11 -11.99
CA GLY A 151 13.09 -13.94 -11.48
C GLY A 151 13.18 -13.99 -9.96
N TYR A 152 12.08 -13.79 -9.25
CA TYR A 152 12.07 -13.63 -7.79
C TYR A 152 12.80 -14.75 -7.07
N ALA A 153 12.48 -16.00 -7.35
CA ALA A 153 13.14 -17.13 -6.71
C ALA A 153 14.56 -17.36 -7.20
N LYS A 154 14.85 -17.08 -8.47
CA LYS A 154 16.23 -17.14 -9.00
C LYS A 154 17.16 -16.17 -8.27
N MET A 155 16.66 -14.97 -7.94
CA MET A 155 17.45 -13.94 -7.28
C MET A 155 17.54 -14.11 -5.76
N ARG A 156 16.47 -14.59 -5.11
CA ARG A 156 16.37 -14.64 -3.64
C ARG A 156 16.62 -16.02 -3.06
N GLY A 157 16.48 -17.08 -3.88
CA GLY A 157 16.55 -18.46 -3.41
C GLY A 157 15.24 -18.93 -2.75
N TYR A 158 15.36 -20.08 -2.08
CA TYR A 158 14.23 -20.83 -1.50
C TYR A 158 14.43 -21.11 0.00
N SER A 159 15.27 -20.35 0.69
CA SER A 159 15.49 -20.58 2.11
C SER A 159 14.20 -20.30 2.91
N GLN A 160 14.09 -20.89 4.10
CA GLN A 160 12.94 -20.67 4.96
C GLN A 160 12.74 -19.19 5.30
N GLU A 161 13.82 -18.42 5.39
CA GLU A 161 13.75 -16.98 5.62
C GLU A 161 13.07 -16.26 4.43
N VAL A 162 13.41 -16.64 3.20
CA VAL A 162 12.79 -16.07 1.98
C VAL A 162 11.32 -16.44 1.91
N VAL A 163 10.97 -17.69 2.18
CA VAL A 163 9.59 -18.18 2.19
C VAL A 163 8.78 -17.42 3.25
N THR A 164 9.29 -17.34 4.47
CA THR A 164 8.61 -16.64 5.58
C THR A 164 8.50 -15.14 5.31
N TYR A 165 9.55 -14.51 4.80
CA TYR A 165 9.52 -13.10 4.41
C TYR A 165 8.45 -12.83 3.36
N THR A 166 8.39 -13.65 2.31
CA THR A 166 7.45 -13.48 1.19
C THR A 166 6.01 -13.66 1.67
N TRP A 167 5.75 -14.71 2.46
CA TRP A 167 4.47 -14.93 3.10
C TRP A 167 4.02 -13.73 3.93
N ASN A 168 4.86 -13.31 4.85
CA ASN A 168 4.57 -12.19 5.73
C ASN A 168 4.32 -10.90 4.95
N ARG A 169 5.11 -10.66 3.89
CA ARG A 169 4.99 -9.46 3.06
C ARG A 169 3.67 -9.38 2.32
N ILE A 170 3.16 -10.48 1.79
CA ILE A 170 1.86 -10.56 1.12
C ILE A 170 0.74 -10.43 2.15
N ASN A 171 0.84 -11.13 3.28
CA ASN A 171 -0.17 -11.06 4.35
C ASN A 171 -0.36 -9.64 4.86
N ASN A 172 0.75 -9.00 5.28
CA ASN A 172 0.72 -7.67 5.85
C ASN A 172 2.03 -6.91 5.56
N SER A 173 2.05 -6.15 4.49
CA SER A 173 3.21 -5.39 4.04
C SER A 173 3.77 -4.43 5.09
N LYS A 174 2.94 -3.96 6.02
CA LYS A 174 3.33 -3.01 7.07
C LYS A 174 4.15 -3.63 8.19
N ALA A 175 4.26 -4.96 8.23
CA ALA A 175 5.19 -5.67 9.10
C ALA A 175 6.68 -5.33 8.82
N TYR A 176 7.00 -4.93 7.59
CA TYR A 176 8.38 -4.57 7.17
C TYR A 176 8.57 -3.10 6.82
N ASN A 177 7.49 -2.41 6.51
CA ASN A 177 7.50 -0.98 6.25
C ASN A 177 6.17 -0.38 6.71
N ALA A 178 6.18 0.35 7.80
CA ALA A 178 5.00 0.93 8.44
C ALA A 178 4.13 1.73 7.46
N CYS A 179 4.75 2.43 6.50
CA CYS A 179 4.04 3.25 5.52
C CYS A 179 4.06 2.65 4.10
N SER A 180 4.15 1.32 3.99
CA SER A 180 4.02 0.64 2.71
C SER A 180 2.67 0.93 2.04
N ASN A 181 2.69 1.19 0.73
CA ASN A 181 1.49 1.31 -0.10
C ASN A 181 1.02 -0.05 -0.65
N MET A 182 1.82 -1.12 -0.51
CA MET A 182 1.39 -2.47 -0.86
C MET A 182 0.20 -2.87 0.02
N PRO A 183 -0.89 -3.41 -0.53
CA PRO A 183 -2.04 -3.84 0.24
C PRO A 183 -1.68 -4.87 1.33
N ARG A 184 -2.45 -4.86 2.41
CA ARG A 184 -2.38 -5.83 3.50
C ARG A 184 -3.42 -6.93 3.24
N PHE A 185 -3.10 -7.87 2.35
CA PHE A 185 -4.09 -8.76 1.75
C PHE A 185 -4.86 -9.61 2.76
N ALA A 186 -4.16 -10.27 3.68
CA ALA A 186 -4.82 -11.05 4.72
C ALA A 186 -5.47 -10.18 5.81
N HIS A 187 -4.82 -9.08 6.19
CA HIS A 187 -5.32 -8.16 7.22
C HIS A 187 -6.71 -7.61 6.85
N PHE A 188 -6.91 -7.24 5.60
CA PHE A 188 -8.21 -6.76 5.10
C PHE A 188 -9.09 -7.89 4.51
N LYS A 189 -8.70 -9.14 4.65
CA LYS A 189 -9.42 -10.31 4.12
C LYS A 189 -9.68 -10.21 2.60
N LEU A 190 -8.76 -9.58 1.86
CA LEU A 190 -8.83 -9.48 0.40
C LEU A 190 -8.46 -10.80 -0.25
N LEU A 191 -7.45 -11.49 0.26
CA LEU A 191 -7.08 -12.84 -0.15
C LEU A 191 -7.18 -13.78 1.05
N ASN A 192 -7.70 -14.98 0.82
CA ASN A 192 -7.70 -16.04 1.81
C ASN A 192 -6.34 -16.78 1.82
N GLU A 193 -6.16 -17.70 2.76
CA GLU A 193 -4.91 -18.43 2.96
C GLU A 193 -4.50 -19.20 1.70
N GLN A 194 -5.43 -19.95 1.06
CA GLN A 194 -5.15 -20.71 -0.16
C GLN A 194 -4.73 -19.78 -1.31
N GLN A 195 -5.38 -18.63 -1.47
CA GLN A 195 -5.01 -17.68 -2.51
C GLN A 195 -3.60 -17.10 -2.27
N ILE A 196 -3.21 -16.89 -1.01
CA ILE A 196 -1.85 -16.43 -0.68
C ILE A 196 -0.85 -17.55 -0.98
N GLN A 197 -1.14 -18.83 -0.64
CA GLN A 197 -0.30 -19.97 -1.01
C GLN A 197 -0.12 -20.07 -2.53
N ASP A 198 -1.17 -19.84 -3.32
CA ASP A 198 -1.11 -19.85 -4.77
C ASP A 198 -0.24 -18.70 -5.33
N VAL A 199 -0.33 -17.50 -4.78
CA VAL A 199 0.56 -16.38 -5.12
C VAL A 199 2.00 -16.64 -4.68
N MET A 200 2.21 -17.29 -3.54
CA MET A 200 3.53 -17.75 -3.12
C MET A 200 4.15 -18.72 -4.14
N ALA A 201 3.34 -19.66 -4.66
CA ALA A 201 3.79 -20.56 -5.72
C ALA A 201 4.15 -19.78 -7.00
N LEU A 202 3.36 -18.78 -7.39
CA LEU A 202 3.69 -17.92 -8.53
C LEU A 202 5.09 -17.28 -8.38
N LEU A 203 5.45 -16.81 -7.19
CA LEU A 203 6.74 -16.17 -6.95
C LEU A 203 7.89 -17.15 -6.76
N LEU A 204 7.63 -18.33 -6.20
CA LEU A 204 8.69 -19.22 -5.71
C LEU A 204 8.81 -20.53 -6.52
N ASP A 205 7.79 -20.97 -7.29
CA ASP A 205 7.89 -22.18 -8.09
C ASP A 205 8.85 -21.95 -9.27
N PRO A 206 9.86 -22.82 -9.46
CA PRO A 206 10.75 -22.75 -10.62
C PRO A 206 10.03 -22.86 -11.97
N ALA A 207 8.90 -23.56 -12.03
CA ALA A 207 8.10 -23.72 -13.25
C ALA A 207 7.19 -22.51 -13.55
N SER A 208 7.07 -21.57 -12.61
CA SER A 208 6.26 -20.37 -12.78
C SER A 208 6.86 -19.44 -13.86
N PRO A 209 6.02 -18.73 -14.63
CA PRO A 209 6.48 -17.78 -15.64
C PRO A 209 7.35 -16.65 -15.06
N VAL A 210 7.17 -16.31 -13.80
CA VAL A 210 8.00 -15.33 -13.08
C VAL A 210 9.47 -15.74 -13.04
N ASN A 211 9.74 -17.06 -13.04
CA ASN A 211 11.09 -17.64 -12.89
C ASN A 211 11.62 -18.29 -14.16
N GLN A 212 11.04 -18.02 -15.34
CA GLN A 212 11.50 -18.55 -16.62
C GLN A 212 12.55 -17.68 -17.30
#